data_3973cc61dee3c2b2e976c94598cc62f3
#
_entry.id   3973cc61dee3c2b2e976c94598cc62f3
#
_cell.length_a   1.000
_cell.length_b   1.000
_cell.length_c   1.000
_cell.angle_alpha   90.00
_cell.angle_beta   90.00
_cell.angle_gamma   90.00
#
_symmetry.space_group_name_H-M   'P 1'
#
loop_
_entity.id
_entity.type
_entity.pdbx_description
1 polymer ?
#
loop_
_entity_poly.entity_id
_entity_poly.type
_entity_poly.pdbx_seq_one_letter_code
_entity_poly.pdbx_strand_id
1 'polypeptide(L)'
;VYEDTTARSDHDSFQRNLGTVTMGFGGLVDGYWCYHQTCDTLEEMEQWMDTTSKDYGESQTGTSNLVDALDTITWWAAYSFFHLDESPVLNAYL
;
A
#
# COMPACT_ATOMS: atom_id res chain seq x y z
N VAL A 1 -6.15 3.14 9.00
CA VAL A 1 -5.19 2.18 9.62
C VAL A 1 -5.98 1.08 10.31
N TYR A 2 -5.60 -0.15 10.08
CA TYR A 2 -6.21 -1.29 10.72
C TYR A 2 -5.15 -2.38 10.97
N GLU A 3 -5.44 -3.29 11.86
CA GLU A 3 -4.59 -4.44 12.12
C GLU A 3 -4.86 -5.52 11.06
N ASP A 4 -3.82 -5.90 10.33
CA ASP A 4 -3.91 -7.00 9.37
C ASP A 4 -3.54 -8.32 10.06
N THR A 5 -4.54 -9.18 10.18
CA THR A 5 -4.38 -10.51 10.78
C THR A 5 -4.24 -11.62 9.73
N THR A 6 -4.13 -11.25 8.45
CA THR A 6 -4.02 -12.21 7.36
C THR A 6 -2.56 -12.58 7.07
N ALA A 7 -2.34 -13.82 6.67
CA ALA A 7 -1.03 -14.34 6.28
C ALA A 7 -0.82 -14.28 4.76
N ARG A 8 -1.15 -13.15 4.14
CA ARG A 8 -1.21 -13.03 2.68
C ARG A 8 0.02 -12.46 2.02
N SER A 9 0.99 -11.96 2.79
CA SER A 9 2.16 -11.28 2.24
C SER A 9 3.39 -11.54 3.11
N ASP A 10 4.50 -10.98 2.72
CA ASP A 10 5.81 -11.22 3.33
C ASP A 10 5.88 -10.87 4.81
N HIS A 11 5.04 -9.93 5.28
CA HIS A 11 4.95 -9.57 6.70
C HIS A 11 4.72 -10.78 7.61
N ASP A 12 3.99 -11.78 7.15
CA ASP A 12 3.68 -12.97 7.92
C ASP A 12 4.94 -13.74 8.35
N SER A 13 5.89 -13.88 7.44
CA SER A 13 7.16 -14.54 7.75
C SER A 13 7.96 -13.82 8.83
N PHE A 14 7.98 -12.51 8.81
CA PHE A 14 8.66 -11.72 9.83
C PHE A 14 7.95 -11.81 11.18
N GLN A 15 6.63 -11.74 11.18
CA GLN A 15 5.85 -11.87 12.41
C GLN A 15 6.01 -13.23 13.05
N ARG A 16 5.88 -14.30 12.28
CA ARG A 16 5.95 -15.68 12.80
C ARG A 16 7.34 -16.08 13.28
N ASN A 17 8.36 -15.72 12.52
CA ASN A 17 9.71 -16.20 12.81
C ASN A 17 10.49 -15.29 13.75
N LEU A 18 10.19 -14.00 13.76
CA LEU A 18 10.94 -13.01 14.51
C LEU A 18 10.11 -12.28 15.57
N GLY A 19 8.79 -12.45 15.58
CA GLY A 19 7.90 -11.69 16.46
C GLY A 19 7.98 -10.19 16.24
N THR A 20 8.30 -9.76 15.03
CA THR A 20 8.54 -8.36 14.67
C THR A 20 7.24 -7.65 14.36
N VAL A 21 7.12 -6.40 14.78
CA VAL A 21 6.06 -5.51 14.30
C VAL A 21 6.31 -5.19 12.84
N THR A 22 5.27 -5.34 12.02
CA THR A 22 5.33 -5.07 10.60
C THR A 22 4.29 -4.03 10.21
N MET A 23 4.55 -3.28 9.14
CA MET A 23 3.64 -2.29 8.60
C MET A 23 3.49 -2.50 7.10
N GLY A 24 2.27 -2.39 6.60
CA GLY A 24 1.99 -2.39 5.18
C GLY A 24 1.45 -1.04 4.72
N PHE A 25 1.89 -0.62 3.56
CA PHE A 25 1.39 0.57 2.88
C PHE A 25 0.77 0.16 1.56
N GLY A 26 -0.43 0.60 1.29
CA GLY A 26 -1.09 0.26 0.06
C GLY A 26 -2.49 0.81 -0.04
N GLY A 27 -3.11 0.57 -1.17
CA GLY A 27 -4.51 0.85 -1.41
C GLY A 27 -5.38 -0.38 -1.24
N LEU A 28 -6.67 -0.17 -1.30
CA LEU A 28 -7.64 -1.25 -1.42
C LEU A 28 -7.61 -1.77 -2.86
N VAL A 29 -7.35 -3.05 -3.02
CA VAL A 29 -7.20 -3.69 -4.34
C VAL A 29 -8.40 -4.54 -4.74
N ASP A 30 -9.54 -4.27 -4.17
CA ASP A 30 -10.76 -5.02 -4.48
C ASP A 30 -11.14 -4.86 -5.95
N GLY A 31 -11.20 -5.99 -6.65
CA GLY A 31 -11.69 -6.04 -8.00
C GLY A 31 -10.68 -5.81 -9.11
N TYR A 32 -9.40 -5.63 -8.81
CA TYR A 32 -8.40 -5.55 -9.87
C TYR A 32 -8.21 -6.91 -10.54
N TRP A 33 -8.69 -7.03 -11.76
CA TRP A 33 -8.80 -8.31 -12.48
C TRP A 33 -7.47 -8.92 -12.90
N CYS A 34 -6.40 -8.11 -13.04
CA CYS A 34 -5.06 -8.58 -13.39
C CYS A 34 -4.20 -8.97 -12.17
N TYR A 35 -4.75 -8.91 -10.97
CA TYR A 35 -4.00 -9.29 -9.76
C TYR A 35 -3.45 -10.71 -9.88
N HIS A 36 -2.13 -10.85 -9.71
CA HIS A 36 -1.39 -12.10 -9.88
C HIS A 36 -1.54 -12.74 -11.27
N GLN A 37 -1.75 -11.93 -12.30
CA GLN A 37 -1.85 -12.36 -13.70
C GLN A 37 -0.72 -11.77 -14.52
N THR A 38 -0.49 -12.34 -15.72
CA THR A 38 0.54 -11.82 -16.63
C THR A 38 0.21 -10.45 -17.20
N CYS A 39 -1.04 -10.06 -17.15
CA CYS A 39 -1.50 -8.73 -17.59
C CYS A 39 -1.27 -7.65 -16.53
N ASP A 40 -0.75 -7.97 -15.37
CA ASP A 40 -0.45 -6.98 -14.34
C ASP A 40 0.76 -6.15 -14.73
N THR A 41 0.51 -5.12 -15.53
CA THR A 41 1.50 -4.16 -16.02
C THR A 41 1.16 -2.76 -15.53
N LEU A 42 2.12 -1.84 -15.64
CA LEU A 42 1.88 -0.43 -15.26
C LEU A 42 0.75 0.18 -16.10
N GLU A 43 0.75 -0.09 -17.39
CA GLU A 43 -0.25 0.43 -18.31
C GLU A 43 -1.66 -0.07 -17.97
N GLU A 44 -1.77 -1.35 -17.64
CA GLU A 44 -3.05 -1.93 -17.25
C GLU A 44 -3.55 -1.39 -15.92
N MET A 45 -2.67 -1.26 -14.94
CA MET A 45 -3.01 -0.68 -13.64
C MET A 45 -3.44 0.77 -13.78
N GLU A 46 -2.72 1.56 -14.57
CA GLU A 46 -3.04 2.96 -14.83
C GLU A 46 -4.42 3.10 -15.44
N GLN A 47 -4.70 2.32 -16.49
CA GLN A 47 -6.00 2.33 -17.15
C GLN A 47 -7.12 1.90 -16.20
N TRP A 48 -6.90 0.87 -15.43
CA TRP A 48 -7.89 0.38 -14.46
C TRP A 48 -8.19 1.42 -13.39
N MET A 49 -7.16 2.06 -12.84
CA MET A 49 -7.34 3.08 -11.82
C MET A 49 -8.07 4.30 -12.37
N ASP A 50 -7.74 4.75 -13.57
CA ASP A 50 -8.38 5.91 -14.18
C ASP A 50 -9.84 5.63 -14.58
N THR A 51 -10.17 4.41 -14.98
CA THR A 51 -11.53 4.04 -15.38
C THR A 51 -12.43 3.65 -14.22
N THR A 52 -11.86 3.18 -13.09
CA THR A 52 -12.63 2.73 -11.92
C THR A 52 -12.71 3.75 -10.80
N SER A 53 -11.94 4.83 -10.84
CA SER A 53 -11.96 5.91 -9.85
C SER A 53 -13.20 6.80 -9.99
N LYS A 54 -14.37 6.20 -9.89
CA LYS A 54 -15.64 6.91 -10.07
C LYS A 54 -15.88 8.02 -9.07
N ASP A 55 -15.33 7.87 -7.88
CA ASP A 55 -15.55 8.81 -6.77
C ASP A 55 -14.55 9.98 -6.76
N TYR A 56 -13.43 9.81 -7.43
CA TYR A 56 -12.34 10.80 -7.41
C TYR A 56 -12.10 11.45 -8.78
N GLY A 57 -12.68 10.89 -9.84
CA GLY A 57 -12.54 11.45 -11.18
C GLY A 57 -11.11 11.41 -11.69
N GLU A 58 -10.74 12.45 -12.42
CA GLU A 58 -9.37 12.62 -12.91
C GLU A 58 -8.42 13.02 -11.78
N SER A 59 -7.14 12.74 -12.00
CA SER A 59 -6.10 13.11 -11.06
C SER A 59 -6.14 14.60 -10.71
N GLN A 60 -5.98 14.91 -9.43
CA GLN A 60 -5.98 16.28 -8.92
C GLN A 60 -4.73 17.07 -9.35
N THR A 61 -3.68 16.39 -9.72
CA THR A 61 -2.40 17.00 -10.10
C THR A 61 -2.22 17.11 -11.62
N GLY A 62 -3.13 16.52 -12.39
CA GLY A 62 -3.02 16.42 -13.84
C GLY A 62 -2.14 15.26 -14.31
N THR A 63 -1.68 14.41 -13.39
CA THR A 63 -1.02 13.14 -13.68
C THR A 63 -2.03 11.99 -13.62
N SER A 64 -1.62 10.75 -13.85
CA SER A 64 -2.52 9.62 -13.69
C SER A 64 -2.82 9.33 -12.21
N ASN A 65 -3.95 8.72 -11.93
CA ASN A 65 -4.30 8.29 -10.58
C ASN A 65 -3.28 7.31 -9.99
N LEU A 66 -2.65 6.49 -10.83
CA LEU A 66 -1.58 5.61 -10.41
C LEU A 66 -0.36 6.40 -9.91
N VAL A 67 0.06 7.42 -10.63
CA VAL A 67 1.20 8.27 -10.22
C VAL A 67 0.89 8.97 -8.91
N ASP A 68 -0.30 9.53 -8.75
CA ASP A 68 -0.70 10.21 -7.52
C ASP A 68 -0.75 9.25 -6.33
N ALA A 69 -1.23 8.03 -6.54
CA ALA A 69 -1.24 7.00 -5.50
C ALA A 69 0.18 6.58 -5.09
N LEU A 70 1.07 6.38 -6.06
CA LEU A 70 2.47 6.04 -5.78
C LEU A 70 3.20 7.15 -5.06
N ASP A 71 2.99 8.40 -5.45
CA ASP A 71 3.53 9.56 -4.75
C ASP A 71 3.04 9.63 -3.30
N THR A 72 1.76 9.48 -3.10
CA THR A 72 1.15 9.50 -1.76
C THR A 72 1.73 8.40 -0.86
N ILE A 73 1.82 7.18 -1.37
CA ILE A 73 2.38 6.05 -0.61
C ILE A 73 3.85 6.28 -0.30
N THR A 74 4.61 6.79 -1.26
CA THR A 74 6.04 7.06 -1.08
C THR A 74 6.29 8.09 0.02
N TRP A 75 5.57 9.21 0.00
CA TRP A 75 5.67 10.24 1.01
C TRP A 75 5.20 9.74 2.38
N TRP A 76 4.10 9.03 2.41
CA TRP A 76 3.59 8.45 3.65
C TRP A 76 4.58 7.47 4.28
N ALA A 77 5.16 6.58 3.48
CA ALA A 77 6.18 5.66 3.95
C ALA A 77 7.41 6.41 4.49
N ALA A 78 7.90 7.42 3.76
CA ALA A 78 9.04 8.22 4.19
C ALA A 78 8.78 8.93 5.52
N TYR A 79 7.67 9.60 5.68
CA TYR A 79 7.30 10.26 6.94
C TYR A 79 7.12 9.26 8.08
N SER A 80 6.57 8.08 7.81
CA SER A 80 6.41 7.04 8.80
C SER A 80 7.76 6.52 9.30
N PHE A 81 8.72 6.33 8.40
CA PHE A 81 10.08 5.93 8.78
C PHE A 81 10.76 6.97 9.65
N PHE A 82 10.67 8.24 9.31
CA PHE A 82 11.23 9.31 10.13
C PHE A 82 10.57 9.36 11.51
N HIS A 83 9.26 9.25 11.56
CA HIS A 83 8.52 9.24 12.82
C HIS A 83 8.92 8.06 13.70
N LEU A 84 9.02 6.87 13.15
CA LEU A 84 9.38 5.66 13.88
C LEU A 84 10.85 5.64 14.31
N ASP A 85 11.73 6.32 13.58
CA ASP A 85 13.12 6.49 13.99
C ASP A 85 13.23 7.33 15.26
N GLU A 86 12.41 8.38 15.39
CA GLU A 86 12.38 9.24 16.59
C GLU A 86 11.53 8.67 17.73
N SER A 87 10.44 7.98 17.38
CA SER A 87 9.47 7.45 18.33
C SER A 87 9.12 6.00 17.97
N PRO A 88 10.04 5.06 18.18
CA PRO A 88 9.80 3.68 17.79
C PRO A 88 8.64 3.06 18.57
N VAL A 89 7.88 2.21 17.91
CA VAL A 89 6.85 1.38 18.55
C VAL A 89 7.56 0.28 19.31
N LEU A 90 7.74 0.49 20.62
CA LEU A 90 8.41 -0.46 21.48
C LEU A 90 7.37 -1.34 22.17
N ASN A 91 7.40 -2.63 21.86
CA ASN A 91 6.75 -3.66 22.67
C ASN A 91 5.27 -3.40 22.97
N ALA A 92 4.53 -2.81 22.04
CA ALA A 92 3.11 -2.52 22.23
C ALA A 92 2.26 -3.78 22.51
N TYR A 93 2.82 -4.94 22.23
CA TYR A 93 2.15 -6.25 22.35
C TYR A 93 2.86 -7.24 23.28
N LEU A 94 3.79 -6.78 24.06
CA LEU A 94 4.41 -7.61 25.10
C LEU A 94 3.65 -7.57 26.40
#